data_23a4d5d0c3e9dbe7e8d189f242943ac5
#
_entry.id   23a4d5d0c3e9dbe7e8d189f242943ac5
#
_cell.length_a   1.000
_cell.length_b   1.000
_cell.length_c   1.000
_cell.angle_alpha   90.00
_cell.angle_beta   90.00
_cell.angle_gamma   90.00
#
_symmetry.space_group_name_H-M   'P 1'
#
loop_
_entity.id
_entity.type
_entity.pdbx_description
1 polymer ?
#
loop_
_entity_poly.entity_id
_entity_poly.type
_entity_poly.pdbx_seq_one_letter_code
_entity_poly.pdbx_strand_id
1 'polypeptide(L)'
;MKNQIINEIQQKMSNILNNEQKEKLTEVLKYVFFNIEFRYNELLFENERERIDYITLFISAKKIEGCSERTLIYYKSTIENMITSINKRINCIETEDLRNYLVKYQSINNCSKITLDNVRRILSSFYSWLEDENYVMKSPVRRIHKVKTVQTVKETYIDEDIESMRDACKDVRDLAIIDFLSSTGVRVGELVKLNKADINLQERSCIVLGKGNKEREVYFDARTKIHLKNYLDSRVDNNPALFTTLFKPYNRLKISGIEIRLKELGKMTNIKKVHPHKFRRTMATKAIDKGMPIEQVQLLLGHKKIDTTLQYAMVNQNNVKLSHKKYIC
;
A
#
# COMPACT_ATOMS: atom_id res chain seq x y z
N MET A 1 -23.74 -5.79 42.27
CA MET A 1 -22.85 -5.09 41.34
C MET A 1 -21.41 -5.00 41.87
N LYS A 2 -21.09 -4.29 43.00
CA LYS A 2 -19.71 -4.19 43.55
C LYS A 2 -19.04 -5.56 43.70
N ASN A 3 -19.70 -6.51 44.35
CA ASN A 3 -19.18 -7.86 44.57
C ASN A 3 -19.00 -8.66 43.26
N GLN A 4 -19.84 -8.43 42.26
CA GLN A 4 -19.70 -9.07 40.95
C GLN A 4 -18.44 -8.58 40.21
N ILE A 5 -18.17 -7.26 40.28
CA ILE A 5 -16.95 -6.66 39.68
C ILE A 5 -15.70 -7.18 40.41
N ILE A 6 -15.72 -7.24 41.75
CA ILE A 6 -14.61 -7.77 42.54
C ILE A 6 -14.34 -9.24 42.18
N ASN A 7 -15.38 -10.06 42.07
CA ASN A 7 -15.25 -11.47 41.71
C ASN A 7 -14.73 -11.64 40.29
N GLU A 8 -15.16 -10.81 39.34
CA GLU A 8 -14.67 -10.84 37.97
C GLU A 8 -13.18 -10.46 37.86
N ILE A 9 -12.75 -9.44 38.63
CA ILE A 9 -11.34 -9.07 38.74
C ILE A 9 -10.53 -10.22 39.35
N GLN A 10 -11.00 -10.84 40.45
CA GLN A 10 -10.34 -11.98 41.06
C GLN A 10 -10.21 -13.16 40.09
N GLN A 11 -11.27 -13.46 39.34
CA GLN A 11 -11.26 -14.55 38.37
C GLN A 11 -10.27 -14.29 37.23
N LYS A 12 -10.22 -13.06 36.72
CA LYS A 12 -9.25 -12.67 35.68
C LYS A 12 -7.80 -12.68 36.19
N MET A 13 -7.57 -12.44 37.45
CA MET A 13 -6.26 -12.43 38.09
C MET A 13 -5.87 -13.78 38.71
N SER A 14 -6.74 -14.78 38.65
CA SER A 14 -6.57 -16.07 39.34
C SER A 14 -5.33 -16.86 38.90
N ASN A 15 -4.88 -16.69 37.66
CA ASN A 15 -3.71 -17.38 37.12
C ASN A 15 -2.39 -16.61 37.32
N ILE A 16 -2.43 -15.42 37.89
CA ILE A 16 -1.28 -14.52 38.05
C ILE A 16 -0.92 -14.31 39.51
N LEU A 17 -1.92 -14.30 40.40
CA LEU A 17 -1.75 -14.01 41.80
C LEU A 17 -1.82 -15.28 42.67
N ASN A 18 -0.97 -15.36 43.71
CA ASN A 18 -1.07 -16.37 44.73
C ASN A 18 -2.25 -16.03 45.71
N ASN A 19 -2.58 -16.93 46.65
CA ASN A 19 -3.73 -16.79 47.53
C ASN A 19 -3.64 -15.55 48.43
N GLU A 20 -2.48 -15.24 49.01
CA GLU A 20 -2.24 -14.07 49.85
C GLU A 20 -2.41 -12.75 49.07
N GLN A 21 -1.91 -12.71 47.82
CA GLN A 21 -2.07 -11.56 46.92
C GLN A 21 -3.53 -11.36 46.51
N LYS A 22 -4.30 -12.45 46.33
CA LYS A 22 -5.75 -12.37 46.04
C LYS A 22 -6.54 -11.81 47.19
N GLU A 23 -6.24 -12.21 48.41
CA GLU A 23 -6.88 -11.68 49.64
C GLU A 23 -6.60 -10.18 49.76
N LYS A 24 -5.34 -9.78 49.64
CA LYS A 24 -4.91 -8.39 49.72
C LYS A 24 -5.52 -7.52 48.62
N LEU A 25 -5.60 -8.02 47.38
CA LEU A 25 -6.30 -7.36 46.26
C LEU A 25 -7.79 -7.17 46.60
N THR A 26 -8.41 -8.18 47.19
CA THR A 26 -9.83 -8.12 47.58
C THR A 26 -10.10 -7.05 48.62
N GLU A 27 -9.26 -6.95 49.65
CA GLU A 27 -9.35 -5.91 50.69
C GLU A 27 -9.20 -4.50 50.09
N VAL A 28 -8.18 -4.32 49.21
CA VAL A 28 -7.95 -3.04 48.53
C VAL A 28 -9.15 -2.67 47.65
N LEU A 29 -9.68 -3.60 46.89
CA LEU A 29 -10.85 -3.35 46.01
C LEU A 29 -12.12 -3.02 46.86
N LYS A 30 -12.35 -3.72 47.95
CA LYS A 30 -13.44 -3.41 48.88
C LYS A 30 -13.29 -2.01 49.49
N TYR A 31 -12.08 -1.63 49.88
CA TYR A 31 -11.79 -0.31 50.43
C TYR A 31 -11.99 0.79 49.37
N VAL A 32 -11.40 0.64 48.19
CA VAL A 32 -11.52 1.61 47.09
C VAL A 32 -12.98 1.78 46.67
N PHE A 33 -13.75 0.70 46.61
CA PHE A 33 -15.14 0.73 46.17
C PHE A 33 -16.13 1.07 47.28
N PHE A 34 -15.67 1.27 48.51
CA PHE A 34 -16.56 1.53 49.64
C PHE A 34 -17.42 2.78 49.44
N ASN A 35 -16.80 3.87 48.99
CA ASN A 35 -17.48 5.16 48.74
C ASN A 35 -17.90 5.39 47.29
N ILE A 36 -17.81 4.38 46.43
CA ILE A 36 -18.17 4.51 45.00
C ILE A 36 -19.55 3.89 44.80
N GLU A 37 -20.53 4.66 44.39
CA GLU A 37 -21.82 4.17 43.90
C GLU A 37 -21.68 3.68 42.45
N PHE A 38 -21.86 2.39 42.24
CA PHE A 38 -21.94 1.82 40.87
C PHE A 38 -23.39 1.89 40.42
N ARG A 39 -23.69 2.77 39.46
CA ARG A 39 -25.00 2.82 38.82
C ARG A 39 -24.88 2.13 37.45
N TYR A 40 -25.82 1.24 37.13
CA TYR A 40 -26.00 0.75 35.78
C TYR A 40 -26.51 1.93 34.94
N ASN A 41 -25.68 2.53 34.14
CA ASN A 41 -26.07 3.68 33.36
C ASN A 41 -26.38 3.18 31.94
N GLU A 42 -27.61 2.72 31.72
CA GLU A 42 -28.14 2.47 30.36
C GLU A 42 -28.24 3.76 29.52
N LEU A 43 -28.06 4.93 30.17
CA LEU A 43 -28.32 6.26 29.62
C LEU A 43 -27.09 7.17 29.47
N LEU A 44 -25.89 6.65 29.31
CA LEU A 44 -24.73 7.51 28.98
C LEU A 44 -24.56 7.71 27.47
N PHE A 45 -25.67 7.86 26.74
CA PHE A 45 -25.63 8.34 25.35
C PHE A 45 -25.68 9.87 25.22
N GLU A 46 -25.81 10.64 26.35
CA GLU A 46 -26.09 12.07 26.28
C GLU A 46 -25.05 13.02 26.89
N ASN A 47 -23.81 12.63 27.09
CA ASN A 47 -22.78 13.64 27.34
C ASN A 47 -21.77 13.68 26.20
N GLU A 48 -22.08 14.54 25.19
CA GLU A 48 -21.23 14.87 24.04
C GLU A 48 -19.87 15.53 24.41
N ARG A 49 -19.55 15.70 25.67
CA ARG A 49 -18.41 16.54 26.09
C ARG A 49 -17.08 15.82 26.31
N GLU A 50 -17.02 14.49 26.24
CA GLU A 50 -15.75 13.76 26.38
C GLU A 50 -15.69 12.47 25.51
N ARG A 51 -16.15 12.51 24.30
CA ARG A 51 -15.80 11.45 23.32
C ARG A 51 -14.38 11.72 22.86
N ILE A 52 -13.43 11.02 23.49
CA ILE A 52 -12.07 10.95 22.94
C ILE A 52 -12.19 10.47 21.48
N ASP A 53 -11.83 11.34 20.54
CA ASP A 53 -11.78 10.95 19.13
C ASP A 53 -10.49 10.18 18.86
N TYR A 54 -10.52 8.88 19.21
CA TYR A 54 -9.39 7.98 19.01
C TYR A 54 -8.91 7.94 17.55
N ILE A 55 -9.79 8.20 16.60
CA ILE A 55 -9.42 8.20 15.17
C ILE A 55 -8.53 9.41 14.89
N THR A 56 -8.97 10.60 15.27
CA THR A 56 -8.18 11.82 15.05
C THR A 56 -6.84 11.76 15.77
N LEU A 57 -6.78 11.24 17.00
CA LEU A 57 -5.54 11.06 17.75
C LEU A 57 -4.61 10.08 17.03
N PHE A 58 -5.11 8.91 16.62
CA PHE A 58 -4.34 7.93 15.87
C PHE A 58 -3.81 8.51 14.56
N ILE A 59 -4.64 9.21 13.78
CA ILE A 59 -4.23 9.83 12.52
C ILE A 59 -3.16 10.88 12.75
N SER A 60 -3.26 11.67 13.82
CA SER A 60 -2.25 12.66 14.22
C SER A 60 -0.92 11.98 14.57
N ALA A 61 -0.95 10.91 15.36
CA ALA A 61 0.24 10.12 15.68
C ALA A 61 0.90 9.55 14.42
N LYS A 62 0.12 8.96 13.50
CA LYS A 62 0.64 8.42 12.23
C LYS A 62 1.14 9.49 11.27
N LYS A 63 0.63 10.71 11.36
CA LYS A 63 1.14 11.87 10.62
C LYS A 63 2.54 12.27 11.10
N ILE A 64 2.75 12.31 12.42
CA ILE A 64 4.07 12.56 13.03
C ILE A 64 5.07 11.46 12.66
N GLU A 65 4.63 10.19 12.58
CA GLU A 65 5.44 9.06 12.10
C GLU A 65 5.81 9.16 10.60
N GLY A 66 5.34 10.17 9.88
CA GLY A 66 5.68 10.40 8.46
C GLY A 66 4.82 9.63 7.47
N CYS A 67 3.63 9.17 7.87
CA CYS A 67 2.69 8.57 6.93
C CYS A 67 2.20 9.60 5.90
N SER A 68 2.06 9.16 4.63
CA SER A 68 1.53 10.02 3.57
C SER A 68 0.04 10.32 3.78
N GLU A 69 -0.43 11.49 3.33
CA GLU A 69 -1.85 11.89 3.39
C GLU A 69 -2.78 10.79 2.82
N ARG A 70 -2.41 10.19 1.70
CA ARG A 70 -3.19 9.09 1.10
C ARG A 70 -3.28 7.87 2.03
N THR A 71 -2.23 7.55 2.77
CA THR A 71 -2.22 6.46 3.76
C THR A 71 -3.12 6.81 4.94
N LEU A 72 -3.06 8.06 5.41
CA LEU A 72 -3.88 8.54 6.52
C LEU A 72 -5.37 8.51 6.18
N ILE A 73 -5.76 8.96 4.98
CA ILE A 73 -7.14 8.88 4.48
C ILE A 73 -7.62 7.42 4.44
N TYR A 74 -6.79 6.51 3.96
CA TYR A 74 -7.14 5.09 3.88
C TYR A 74 -7.26 4.46 5.27
N TYR A 75 -6.41 4.83 6.22
CA TYR A 75 -6.51 4.39 7.61
C TYR A 75 -7.82 4.88 8.23
N LYS A 76 -8.09 6.19 8.12
CA LYS A 76 -9.29 6.82 8.65
C LYS A 76 -10.55 6.12 8.13
N SER A 77 -10.72 6.04 6.83
CA SER A 77 -11.91 5.44 6.20
C SER A 77 -12.09 3.95 6.58
N THR A 78 -11.00 3.19 6.70
CA THR A 78 -11.07 1.78 7.10
C THR A 78 -11.53 1.62 8.54
N ILE A 79 -11.05 2.47 9.46
CA ILE A 79 -11.42 2.42 10.87
C ILE A 79 -12.87 2.89 11.06
N GLU A 80 -13.27 3.98 10.39
CA GLU A 80 -14.66 4.48 10.42
C GLU A 80 -15.66 3.42 9.93
N ASN A 81 -15.35 2.75 8.83
CA ASN A 81 -16.18 1.67 8.30
C ASN A 81 -16.31 0.50 9.30
N MET A 82 -15.25 0.15 10.00
CA MET A 82 -15.27 -0.89 11.02
C MET A 82 -16.16 -0.48 12.19
N ILE A 83 -15.99 0.73 12.73
CA ILE A 83 -16.77 1.25 13.86
C ILE A 83 -18.26 1.29 13.51
N THR A 84 -18.59 1.85 12.35
CA THR A 84 -19.98 1.93 11.87
C THR A 84 -20.61 0.54 11.69
N SER A 85 -19.83 -0.41 11.17
CA SER A 85 -20.35 -1.78 10.93
C SER A 85 -20.56 -2.59 12.20
N ILE A 86 -19.67 -2.43 13.20
CA ILE A 86 -19.75 -3.18 14.48
C ILE A 86 -20.73 -2.50 15.44
N ASN A 87 -20.82 -1.18 15.39
CA ASN A 87 -21.69 -0.36 16.25
C ASN A 87 -21.51 -0.62 17.76
N LYS A 88 -20.24 -0.77 18.17
CA LYS A 88 -19.83 -0.91 19.58
C LYS A 88 -18.81 0.17 19.94
N ARG A 89 -18.64 0.49 21.23
CA ARG A 89 -17.54 1.35 21.71
C ARG A 89 -16.20 0.68 21.37
N ILE A 90 -15.22 1.45 20.95
CA ILE A 90 -13.89 0.97 20.49
C ILE A 90 -13.23 0.07 21.53
N ASN A 91 -13.31 0.46 22.83
CA ASN A 91 -12.76 -0.29 23.96
C ASN A 91 -13.56 -1.56 24.34
N CYS A 92 -14.78 -1.72 23.81
CA CYS A 92 -15.65 -2.88 24.03
C CYS A 92 -15.66 -3.85 22.85
N ILE A 93 -14.91 -3.55 21.77
CA ILE A 93 -14.83 -4.43 20.60
C ILE A 93 -13.91 -5.61 20.91
N GLU A 94 -14.44 -6.82 20.75
CA GLU A 94 -13.73 -8.06 21.02
C GLU A 94 -13.19 -8.69 19.72
N THR A 95 -12.32 -9.70 19.88
CA THR A 95 -11.73 -10.44 18.74
C THR A 95 -12.81 -11.02 17.82
N GLU A 96 -13.92 -11.52 18.40
CA GLU A 96 -14.99 -12.14 17.64
C GLU A 96 -15.78 -11.12 16.79
N ASP A 97 -16.00 -9.92 17.33
CA ASP A 97 -16.62 -8.82 16.58
C ASP A 97 -15.80 -8.49 15.32
N LEU A 98 -14.46 -8.45 15.46
CA LEU A 98 -13.56 -8.15 14.35
C LEU A 98 -13.49 -9.30 13.33
N ARG A 99 -13.56 -10.55 13.77
CA ARG A 99 -13.66 -11.71 12.87
C ARG A 99 -14.94 -11.64 12.02
N ASN A 100 -16.06 -11.42 12.69
CA ASN A 100 -17.37 -11.29 12.03
C ASN A 100 -17.37 -10.10 11.06
N TYR A 101 -16.81 -8.97 11.46
CA TYR A 101 -16.63 -7.81 10.57
C TYR A 101 -15.83 -8.16 9.33
N LEU A 102 -14.67 -8.82 9.47
CA LEU A 102 -13.80 -9.17 8.33
C LEU A 102 -14.48 -10.15 7.38
N VAL A 103 -15.22 -11.14 7.90
CA VAL A 103 -16.00 -12.08 7.08
C VAL A 103 -17.10 -11.33 6.31
N LYS A 104 -17.86 -10.48 6.99
CA LYS A 104 -18.91 -9.66 6.38
C LYS A 104 -18.33 -8.67 5.35
N TYR A 105 -17.20 -8.02 5.67
CA TYR A 105 -16.50 -7.12 4.76
C TYR A 105 -16.10 -7.81 3.46
N GLN A 106 -15.56 -9.03 3.56
CA GLN A 106 -15.18 -9.82 2.39
C GLN A 106 -16.39 -10.18 1.51
N SER A 107 -17.49 -10.61 2.12
CA SER A 107 -18.70 -11.01 1.42
C SER A 107 -19.38 -9.84 0.71
N ILE A 108 -19.57 -8.71 1.39
CA ILE A 108 -20.25 -7.53 0.84
C ILE A 108 -19.43 -6.91 -0.30
N ASN A 109 -18.12 -6.76 -0.11
CA ASN A 109 -17.25 -6.07 -1.08
C ASN A 109 -16.67 -7.02 -2.13
N ASN A 110 -16.95 -8.32 -2.05
CA ASN A 110 -16.36 -9.35 -2.91
C ASN A 110 -14.85 -9.14 -3.10
N CYS A 111 -14.14 -8.79 -2.00
CA CYS A 111 -12.76 -8.35 -2.08
C CYS A 111 -11.77 -9.52 -2.01
N SER A 112 -10.58 -9.29 -2.59
CA SER A 112 -9.50 -10.28 -2.56
C SER A 112 -8.98 -10.52 -1.14
N LYS A 113 -8.41 -11.72 -0.90
CA LYS A 113 -7.72 -12.03 0.37
C LYS A 113 -6.61 -11.03 0.71
N ILE A 114 -5.95 -10.46 -0.31
CA ILE A 114 -4.92 -9.42 -0.13
C ILE A 114 -5.55 -8.13 0.41
N THR A 115 -6.68 -7.72 -0.13
CA THR A 115 -7.44 -6.56 0.34
C THR A 115 -7.89 -6.76 1.78
N LEU A 116 -8.42 -7.95 2.09
CA LEU A 116 -8.83 -8.32 3.44
C LEU A 116 -7.67 -8.26 4.44
N ASP A 117 -6.49 -8.78 4.07
CA ASP A 117 -5.29 -8.70 4.93
C ASP A 117 -4.81 -7.25 5.12
N ASN A 118 -4.98 -6.38 4.12
CA ASN A 118 -4.67 -4.96 4.28
C ASN A 118 -5.61 -4.29 5.30
N VAL A 119 -6.92 -4.58 5.26
CA VAL A 119 -7.87 -4.11 6.28
C VAL A 119 -7.45 -4.60 7.66
N ARG A 120 -7.20 -5.91 7.82
CA ARG A 120 -6.72 -6.49 9.08
C ARG A 120 -5.46 -5.78 9.60
N ARG A 121 -4.48 -5.49 8.72
CA ARG A 121 -3.23 -4.79 9.09
C ARG A 121 -3.49 -3.37 9.59
N ILE A 122 -4.43 -2.65 8.98
CA ILE A 122 -4.81 -1.31 9.43
C ILE A 122 -5.45 -1.39 10.82
N LEU A 123 -6.39 -2.31 11.02
CA LEU A 123 -7.01 -2.53 12.33
C LEU A 123 -5.98 -2.97 13.38
N SER A 124 -5.01 -3.81 12.99
CA SER A 124 -3.91 -4.20 13.88
C SER A 124 -3.05 -3.00 14.28
N SER A 125 -2.73 -2.09 13.34
CA SER A 125 -1.98 -0.88 13.64
C SER A 125 -2.75 0.06 14.57
N PHE A 126 -4.06 0.20 14.37
CA PHE A 126 -4.92 1.04 15.21
C PHE A 126 -5.04 0.50 16.63
N TYR A 127 -5.36 -0.77 16.78
CA TYR A 127 -5.51 -1.38 18.10
C TYR A 127 -4.18 -1.58 18.84
N SER A 128 -3.05 -1.76 18.14
CA SER A 128 -1.74 -1.73 18.78
C SER A 128 -1.43 -0.36 19.34
N TRP A 129 -1.73 0.71 18.61
CA TRP A 129 -1.58 2.07 19.09
C TRP A 129 -2.49 2.34 20.31
N LEU A 130 -3.76 1.88 20.28
CA LEU A 130 -4.66 1.99 21.45
C LEU A 130 -4.14 1.23 22.67
N GLU A 131 -3.48 0.08 22.47
CA GLU A 131 -2.84 -0.71 23.54
C GLU A 131 -1.61 0.04 24.09
N ASP A 132 -0.76 0.59 23.22
CA ASP A 132 0.44 1.35 23.58
C ASP A 132 0.08 2.63 24.38
N GLU A 133 -1.02 3.30 24.03
CA GLU A 133 -1.54 4.49 24.72
C GLU A 133 -2.42 4.15 25.95
N ASN A 134 -2.56 2.87 26.30
CA ASN A 134 -3.38 2.38 27.41
C ASN A 134 -4.89 2.67 27.31
N TYR A 135 -5.41 2.93 26.11
CA TYR A 135 -6.86 3.07 25.88
C TYR A 135 -7.59 1.72 25.86
N VAL A 136 -6.87 0.65 25.55
CA VAL A 136 -7.33 -0.74 25.65
C VAL A 136 -6.27 -1.59 26.35
N MET A 137 -6.68 -2.53 27.17
CA MET A 137 -5.74 -3.39 27.90
C MET A 137 -4.99 -4.36 26.99
N LYS A 138 -5.63 -4.79 25.90
CA LYS A 138 -5.08 -5.76 24.94
C LYS A 138 -5.76 -5.62 23.59
N SER A 139 -4.96 -5.58 22.55
CA SER A 139 -5.46 -5.48 21.19
C SER A 139 -6.30 -6.72 20.79
N PRO A 140 -7.58 -6.54 20.44
CA PRO A 140 -8.44 -7.64 20.01
C PRO A 140 -8.01 -8.24 18.66
N VAL A 141 -7.21 -7.52 17.87
CA VAL A 141 -6.68 -8.01 16.57
C VAL A 141 -5.54 -9.00 16.76
N ARG A 142 -4.89 -9.04 17.92
CA ARG A 142 -3.68 -9.84 18.19
C ARG A 142 -3.87 -11.34 17.89
N ARG A 143 -5.09 -11.87 18.06
CA ARG A 143 -5.46 -13.26 17.77
C ARG A 143 -5.92 -13.49 16.33
N ILE A 144 -5.93 -12.44 15.48
CA ILE A 144 -6.32 -12.56 14.08
C ILE A 144 -5.05 -12.59 13.23
N HIS A 145 -4.67 -13.80 12.82
CA HIS A 145 -3.44 -14.02 12.07
C HIS A 145 -3.57 -13.52 10.61
N LYS A 146 -2.40 -13.38 9.98
CA LYS A 146 -2.30 -13.01 8.57
C LYS A 146 -3.12 -13.94 7.68
N VAL A 147 -3.90 -13.37 6.77
CA VAL A 147 -4.66 -14.13 5.79
C VAL A 147 -3.70 -14.81 4.81
N LYS A 148 -3.77 -16.12 4.70
CA LYS A 148 -2.95 -16.89 3.75
C LYS A 148 -3.39 -16.54 2.32
N THR A 149 -2.46 -16.04 1.53
CA THR A 149 -2.66 -15.73 0.11
C THR A 149 -1.75 -16.59 -0.73
N VAL A 150 -2.25 -17.11 -1.84
CA VAL A 150 -1.42 -17.80 -2.82
C VAL A 150 -0.63 -16.73 -3.57
N GLN A 151 0.68 -16.90 -3.64
CA GLN A 151 1.52 -16.07 -4.51
C GLN A 151 1.30 -16.53 -5.94
N THR A 152 0.63 -15.71 -6.74
CA THR A 152 0.49 -15.94 -8.17
C THR A 152 1.56 -15.18 -8.92
N VAL A 153 2.23 -15.84 -9.85
CA VAL A 153 3.10 -15.19 -10.82
C VAL A 153 2.25 -14.21 -11.64
N LYS A 154 2.61 -12.94 -11.59
CA LYS A 154 1.87 -11.91 -12.31
C LYS A 154 2.39 -11.82 -13.73
N GLU A 155 1.48 -11.79 -14.70
CA GLU A 155 1.79 -11.68 -16.14
C GLU A 155 2.63 -10.46 -16.49
N THR A 156 3.52 -10.63 -17.45
CA THR A 156 4.31 -9.59 -18.13
C THR A 156 3.75 -9.37 -19.55
N TYR A 157 4.25 -8.35 -20.25
CA TYR A 157 4.03 -8.22 -21.69
C TYR A 157 5.05 -9.06 -22.43
N ILE A 158 4.63 -9.70 -23.52
CA ILE A 158 5.54 -10.23 -24.54
C ILE A 158 6.01 -9.08 -25.43
N ASP A 159 7.00 -9.30 -26.29
CA ASP A 159 7.55 -8.24 -27.15
C ASP A 159 6.52 -7.75 -28.15
N GLU A 160 5.73 -8.65 -28.72
CA GLU A 160 4.64 -8.36 -29.64
C GLU A 160 3.54 -7.49 -29.02
N ASP A 161 3.24 -7.67 -27.75
CA ASP A 161 2.29 -6.79 -27.04
C ASP A 161 2.76 -5.33 -27.05
N ILE A 162 4.05 -5.12 -26.79
CA ILE A 162 4.63 -3.77 -26.72
C ILE A 162 4.67 -3.14 -28.12
N GLU A 163 5.07 -3.89 -29.15
CA GLU A 163 5.07 -3.40 -30.52
C GLU A 163 3.65 -3.08 -31.00
N SER A 164 2.68 -3.95 -30.74
CA SER A 164 1.27 -3.68 -31.08
C SER A 164 0.73 -2.42 -30.42
N MET A 165 1.13 -2.15 -29.16
CA MET A 165 0.75 -0.91 -28.47
C MET A 165 1.43 0.32 -29.10
N ARG A 166 2.69 0.20 -29.58
CA ARG A 166 3.40 1.27 -30.31
C ARG A 166 2.70 1.60 -31.61
N ASP A 167 2.37 0.59 -32.39
CA ASP A 167 1.71 0.74 -33.69
C ASP A 167 0.31 1.36 -33.55
N ALA A 168 -0.38 1.07 -32.44
CA ALA A 168 -1.68 1.65 -32.14
C ALA A 168 -1.64 3.12 -31.63
N CYS A 169 -0.43 3.65 -31.35
CA CYS A 169 -0.29 5.03 -30.90
C CYS A 169 -0.53 6.01 -32.05
N LYS A 170 -1.57 6.85 -31.93
CA LYS A 170 -1.85 7.93 -32.87
C LYS A 170 -1.03 9.19 -32.60
N ASP A 171 -0.62 9.37 -31.34
CA ASP A 171 0.07 10.56 -30.85
C ASP A 171 1.51 10.22 -30.49
N VAL A 172 2.46 11.05 -30.89
CA VAL A 172 3.89 10.92 -30.55
C VAL A 172 4.13 10.96 -29.04
N ARG A 173 3.26 11.64 -28.27
CA ARG A 173 3.30 11.67 -26.81
C ARG A 173 3.06 10.28 -26.22
N ASP A 174 2.03 9.59 -26.68
CA ASP A 174 1.64 8.28 -26.13
C ASP A 174 2.69 7.23 -26.47
N LEU A 175 3.29 7.31 -27.67
CA LEU A 175 4.42 6.48 -28.06
C LEU A 175 5.64 6.73 -27.15
N ALA A 176 5.97 7.99 -26.87
CA ALA A 176 7.05 8.33 -25.96
C ALA A 176 6.77 7.84 -24.52
N ILE A 177 5.52 7.86 -24.05
CA ILE A 177 5.12 7.33 -22.73
C ILE A 177 5.34 5.82 -22.66
N ILE A 178 4.90 5.06 -23.68
CA ILE A 178 5.08 3.59 -23.72
C ILE A 178 6.55 3.24 -23.67
N ASP A 179 7.37 3.87 -24.51
CA ASP A 179 8.79 3.57 -24.56
C ASP A 179 9.51 3.96 -23.26
N PHE A 180 9.18 5.10 -22.72
CA PHE A 180 9.77 5.53 -21.45
C PHE A 180 9.43 4.56 -20.30
N LEU A 181 8.16 4.12 -20.20
CA LEU A 181 7.75 3.12 -19.21
C LEU A 181 8.42 1.76 -19.44
N SER A 182 8.53 1.33 -20.70
CA SER A 182 9.11 0.04 -21.08
C SER A 182 10.61 -0.02 -20.81
N SER A 183 11.33 1.07 -21.08
CA SER A 183 12.78 1.15 -20.99
C SER A 183 13.24 1.41 -19.54
N THR A 184 12.62 2.38 -18.86
CA THR A 184 13.09 2.82 -17.53
C THR A 184 12.45 2.05 -16.38
N GLY A 185 11.26 1.48 -16.56
CA GLY A 185 10.49 0.84 -15.51
C GLY A 185 10.12 1.76 -14.33
N VAL A 186 10.09 3.09 -14.52
CA VAL A 186 9.70 4.05 -13.49
C VAL A 186 8.26 3.84 -13.01
N ARG A 187 7.96 4.27 -11.77
CA ARG A 187 6.57 4.29 -11.31
C ARG A 187 5.81 5.41 -11.98
N VAL A 188 4.53 5.20 -12.27
CA VAL A 188 3.69 6.25 -12.88
C VAL A 188 3.68 7.54 -12.05
N GLY A 189 3.73 7.44 -10.72
CA GLY A 189 3.81 8.61 -9.85
C GLY A 189 5.16 9.35 -9.90
N GLU A 190 6.24 8.68 -10.32
CA GLU A 190 7.53 9.29 -10.62
C GLU A 190 7.48 9.96 -12.00
N LEU A 191 6.97 9.25 -12.99
CA LEU A 191 6.84 9.73 -14.39
C LEU A 191 6.10 11.08 -14.47
N VAL A 192 4.95 11.21 -13.81
CA VAL A 192 4.14 12.45 -13.87
C VAL A 192 4.80 13.65 -13.19
N LYS A 193 5.81 13.43 -12.34
CA LYS A 193 6.54 14.49 -11.67
C LYS A 193 7.70 15.02 -12.48
N LEU A 194 8.21 14.26 -13.45
CA LEU A 194 9.34 14.65 -14.26
C LEU A 194 9.09 15.93 -15.05
N ASN A 195 10.13 16.74 -15.16
CA ASN A 195 10.23 17.92 -15.99
C ASN A 195 11.11 17.64 -17.23
N LYS A 196 11.04 18.49 -18.24
CA LYS A 196 11.96 18.43 -19.40
C LYS A 196 13.42 18.52 -18.96
N ALA A 197 13.71 19.37 -17.97
CA ALA A 197 15.05 19.58 -17.47
C ALA A 197 15.67 18.36 -16.73
N ASP A 198 14.84 17.43 -16.25
CA ASP A 198 15.31 16.23 -15.57
C ASP A 198 15.86 15.16 -16.52
N ILE A 199 15.71 15.36 -17.84
CA ILE A 199 16.08 14.42 -18.89
C ILE A 199 17.43 14.75 -19.50
N ASN A 200 18.39 13.86 -19.40
CA ASN A 200 19.63 13.92 -20.14
C ASN A 200 19.53 13.04 -21.39
N LEU A 201 19.27 13.68 -22.54
CA LEU A 201 19.17 12.97 -23.82
C LEU A 201 20.51 12.45 -24.33
N GLN A 202 21.65 13.05 -23.94
CA GLN A 202 22.98 12.60 -24.37
C GLN A 202 23.32 11.28 -23.67
N GLU A 203 23.25 11.26 -22.35
CA GLU A 203 23.55 10.08 -21.53
C GLU A 203 22.38 9.08 -21.46
N ARG A 204 21.22 9.44 -22.01
CA ARG A 204 19.99 8.63 -21.99
C ARG A 204 19.60 8.24 -20.57
N SER A 205 19.65 9.22 -19.66
CA SER A 205 19.35 9.02 -18.23
C SER A 205 18.41 10.11 -17.71
N CYS A 206 17.82 9.85 -16.57
CA CYS A 206 17.11 10.86 -15.80
C CYS A 206 17.10 10.50 -14.31
N ILE A 207 17.03 11.52 -13.46
CA ILE A 207 16.89 11.36 -12.01
C ILE A 207 15.41 11.36 -11.65
N VAL A 208 14.98 10.33 -10.92
CA VAL A 208 13.60 10.22 -10.44
C VAL A 208 13.53 10.21 -8.92
N LEU A 209 12.52 10.90 -8.37
CA LEU A 209 12.26 10.96 -6.94
C LEU A 209 11.33 9.83 -6.50
N GLY A 210 11.87 8.87 -5.76
CA GLY A 210 11.15 7.74 -5.20
C GLY A 210 10.43 8.05 -3.88
N LYS A 211 9.86 7.02 -3.26
CA LYS A 211 9.19 7.11 -1.95
C LYS A 211 10.20 7.55 -0.85
N GLY A 212 9.85 8.62 -0.12
CA GLY A 212 10.70 9.19 0.93
C GLY A 212 11.77 10.11 0.38
N ASN A 213 11.50 10.76 -0.76
CA ASN A 213 12.37 11.74 -1.42
C ASN A 213 13.79 11.21 -1.76
N LYS A 214 13.90 9.89 -1.99
CA LYS A 214 15.16 9.29 -2.41
C LYS A 214 15.29 9.38 -3.92
N GLU A 215 16.36 10.00 -4.36
CA GLU A 215 16.73 10.08 -5.76
C GLU A 215 17.33 8.77 -6.24
N ARG A 216 17.08 8.43 -7.49
CA ARG A 216 17.80 7.41 -8.24
C ARG A 216 17.88 7.77 -9.70
N GLU A 217 18.96 7.41 -10.32
CA GLU A 217 19.13 7.52 -11.75
C GLU A 217 18.48 6.31 -12.45
N VAL A 218 17.80 6.55 -13.56
CA VAL A 218 17.23 5.53 -14.46
C VAL A 218 17.68 5.82 -15.86
N TYR A 219 17.76 4.76 -16.66
CA TYR A 219 18.31 4.81 -18.02
C TYR A 219 17.28 4.39 -19.04
N PHE A 220 17.36 4.96 -20.24
CA PHE A 220 16.47 4.63 -21.34
C PHE A 220 17.26 4.32 -22.63
N ASP A 221 16.66 3.50 -23.48
CA ASP A 221 17.28 3.03 -24.71
C ASP A 221 17.26 4.08 -25.83
N ALA A 222 17.91 3.77 -26.97
CA ALA A 222 17.99 4.66 -28.12
C ALA A 222 16.62 4.94 -28.75
N ARG A 223 15.72 3.97 -28.77
CA ARG A 223 14.34 4.13 -29.29
C ARG A 223 13.58 5.13 -28.46
N THR A 224 13.61 4.99 -27.15
CA THR A 224 12.99 5.96 -26.19
C THR A 224 13.54 7.36 -26.40
N LYS A 225 14.88 7.53 -26.59
CA LYS A 225 15.50 8.82 -26.88
C LYS A 225 14.89 9.47 -28.12
N ILE A 226 14.75 8.72 -29.20
CA ILE A 226 14.21 9.22 -30.49
C ILE A 226 12.75 9.65 -30.31
N HIS A 227 11.90 8.78 -29.74
CA HIS A 227 10.49 9.09 -29.61
C HIS A 227 10.23 10.20 -28.59
N LEU A 228 11.02 10.25 -27.51
CA LEU A 228 10.93 11.33 -26.54
C LEU A 228 11.34 12.67 -27.16
N LYS A 229 12.42 12.70 -27.96
CA LYS A 229 12.85 13.88 -28.68
C LYS A 229 11.78 14.35 -29.67
N ASN A 230 11.24 13.45 -30.49
CA ASN A 230 10.17 13.76 -31.46
C ASN A 230 8.95 14.37 -30.74
N TYR A 231 8.57 13.82 -29.57
CA TYR A 231 7.50 14.36 -28.77
C TYR A 231 7.84 15.77 -28.25
N LEU A 232 9.03 15.97 -27.68
CA LEU A 232 9.45 17.28 -27.16
C LEU A 232 9.51 18.34 -28.26
N ASP A 233 10.02 17.98 -29.44
CA ASP A 233 10.11 18.88 -30.60
C ASP A 233 8.72 19.22 -31.17
N SER A 234 7.72 18.34 -31.01
CA SER A 234 6.33 18.57 -31.43
C SER A 234 5.53 19.48 -30.49
N ARG A 235 6.06 19.79 -29.31
CA ARG A 235 5.34 20.58 -28.31
C ARG A 235 5.32 22.06 -28.66
N VAL A 236 4.14 22.66 -28.52
CA VAL A 236 3.88 24.08 -28.76
C VAL A 236 3.66 24.89 -27.47
N ASP A 237 3.90 24.28 -26.32
CA ASP A 237 3.68 24.86 -25.00
C ASP A 237 5.00 25.09 -24.24
N ASN A 238 4.96 25.98 -23.24
CA ASN A 238 6.08 26.29 -22.34
C ASN A 238 6.02 25.59 -20.99
N ASN A 239 5.11 24.62 -20.81
CA ASN A 239 4.98 23.92 -19.55
C ASN A 239 6.26 23.12 -19.25
N PRO A 240 6.87 23.25 -18.05
CA PRO A 240 8.09 22.53 -17.69
C PRO A 240 7.90 21.01 -17.58
N ALA A 241 6.67 20.52 -17.40
CA ALA A 241 6.40 19.09 -17.26
C ALA A 241 6.90 18.28 -18.45
N LEU A 242 7.47 17.09 -18.22
CA LEU A 242 7.89 16.19 -19.29
C LEU A 242 6.70 15.81 -20.17
N PHE A 243 5.58 15.39 -19.57
CA PHE A 243 4.36 15.00 -20.29
C PHE A 243 3.19 15.93 -19.93
N THR A 244 2.50 16.42 -20.97
CA THR A 244 1.34 17.32 -20.85
C THR A 244 0.11 16.73 -21.54
N THR A 245 -1.04 17.35 -21.28
CA THR A 245 -2.26 17.10 -22.06
C THR A 245 -2.07 17.59 -23.50
N LEU A 246 -2.77 16.97 -24.47
CA LEU A 246 -2.65 17.30 -25.89
C LEU A 246 -3.36 18.61 -26.27
N PHE A 247 -4.28 19.07 -25.44
CA PHE A 247 -5.10 20.26 -25.71
C PHE A 247 -4.84 21.35 -24.67
N LYS A 248 -5.07 22.59 -25.07
CA LYS A 248 -4.99 23.73 -24.15
C LYS A 248 -5.84 23.48 -22.88
N PRO A 249 -5.34 23.86 -21.72
CA PRO A 249 -4.17 24.68 -21.43
C PRO A 249 -2.84 23.91 -21.29
N TYR A 250 -2.68 22.71 -21.87
CA TYR A 250 -1.47 21.87 -21.86
C TYR A 250 -0.93 21.60 -20.43
N ASN A 251 -1.84 21.21 -19.56
CA ASN A 251 -1.50 20.92 -18.18
C ASN A 251 -0.60 19.68 -18.04
N ARG A 252 0.20 19.63 -16.96
CA ARG A 252 0.93 18.42 -16.58
C ARG A 252 0.01 17.20 -16.57
N LEU A 253 0.41 16.14 -17.23
CA LEU A 253 -0.36 14.91 -17.30
C LEU A 253 -0.40 14.24 -15.91
N LYS A 254 -1.61 13.90 -15.43
CA LYS A 254 -1.84 13.24 -14.14
C LYS A 254 -1.76 11.72 -14.28
N ILE A 255 -1.60 11.01 -13.17
CA ILE A 255 -1.57 9.53 -13.12
C ILE A 255 -2.80 8.96 -13.84
N SER A 256 -3.99 9.46 -13.53
CA SER A 256 -5.23 9.00 -14.17
C SER A 256 -5.23 9.19 -15.69
N GLY A 257 -4.65 10.28 -16.19
CA GLY A 257 -4.53 10.51 -17.62
C GLY A 257 -3.68 9.45 -18.31
N ILE A 258 -2.52 9.09 -17.73
CA ILE A 258 -1.68 8.00 -18.24
C ILE A 258 -2.42 6.65 -18.20
N GLU A 259 -3.07 6.34 -17.07
CA GLU A 259 -3.78 5.07 -16.90
C GLU A 259 -4.95 4.93 -17.88
N ILE A 260 -5.70 6.01 -18.14
CA ILE A 260 -6.79 6.03 -19.13
C ILE A 260 -6.23 5.74 -20.52
N ARG A 261 -5.17 6.46 -20.94
CA ARG A 261 -4.56 6.26 -22.27
C ARG A 261 -4.03 4.84 -22.45
N LEU A 262 -3.33 4.30 -21.48
CA LEU A 262 -2.84 2.92 -21.51
C LEU A 262 -4.01 1.91 -21.60
N LYS A 263 -5.11 2.16 -20.88
CA LYS A 263 -6.29 1.30 -20.93
C LYS A 263 -6.98 1.37 -22.31
N GLU A 264 -7.01 2.54 -22.94
CA GLU A 264 -7.53 2.72 -24.29
C GLU A 264 -6.66 1.98 -25.32
N LEU A 265 -5.34 2.12 -25.27
CA LEU A 265 -4.41 1.37 -26.10
C LEU A 265 -4.59 -0.14 -25.93
N GLY A 266 -4.75 -0.61 -24.69
CA GLY A 266 -5.06 -2.02 -24.42
C GLY A 266 -6.36 -2.51 -25.07
N LYS A 267 -7.39 -1.66 -25.11
CA LYS A 267 -8.65 -1.99 -25.81
C LYS A 267 -8.44 -2.05 -27.34
N MET A 268 -7.69 -1.10 -27.91
CA MET A 268 -7.43 -1.04 -29.35
C MET A 268 -6.61 -2.23 -29.85
N THR A 269 -5.68 -2.73 -29.02
CA THR A 269 -4.79 -3.86 -29.34
C THR A 269 -5.30 -5.20 -28.81
N ASN A 270 -6.48 -5.23 -28.18
CA ASN A 270 -7.03 -6.42 -27.50
C ASN A 270 -6.11 -7.02 -26.41
N ILE A 271 -5.20 -6.21 -25.83
CA ILE A 271 -4.31 -6.62 -24.75
C ILE A 271 -4.99 -6.38 -23.41
N LYS A 272 -5.14 -7.45 -22.63
CA LYS A 272 -5.80 -7.37 -21.30
C LYS A 272 -4.91 -6.70 -20.25
N LYS A 273 -5.55 -5.89 -19.39
CA LYS A 273 -4.93 -5.30 -18.19
C LYS A 273 -3.68 -4.47 -18.47
N VAL A 274 -3.77 -3.52 -19.44
CA VAL A 274 -2.69 -2.58 -19.70
C VAL A 274 -2.65 -1.52 -18.61
N HIS A 275 -1.52 -1.43 -17.89
CA HIS A 275 -1.30 -0.47 -16.82
C HIS A 275 0.20 -0.29 -16.51
N PRO A 276 0.63 0.86 -15.93
CA PRO A 276 2.05 1.20 -15.75
C PRO A 276 2.87 0.16 -15.00
N HIS A 277 2.30 -0.45 -13.95
CA HIS A 277 3.01 -1.47 -13.17
C HIS A 277 3.35 -2.74 -13.96
N LYS A 278 2.58 -3.06 -15.01
CA LYS A 278 2.88 -4.21 -15.87
C LYS A 278 4.12 -3.92 -16.74
N PHE A 279 4.32 -2.68 -17.25
CA PHE A 279 5.55 -2.27 -17.93
C PHE A 279 6.78 -2.42 -17.04
N ARG A 280 6.72 -1.89 -15.81
CA ARG A 280 7.81 -1.98 -14.85
C ARG A 280 8.18 -3.44 -14.53
N ARG A 281 7.19 -4.29 -14.37
CA ARG A 281 7.39 -5.73 -14.14
C ARG A 281 8.04 -6.39 -15.37
N THR A 282 7.54 -6.09 -16.56
CA THR A 282 8.09 -6.60 -17.82
C THR A 282 9.56 -6.21 -17.99
N MET A 283 9.91 -4.94 -17.73
CA MET A 283 11.29 -4.48 -17.79
C MET A 283 12.17 -5.23 -16.77
N ALA A 284 11.72 -5.37 -15.52
CA ALA A 284 12.46 -6.07 -14.50
C ALA A 284 12.69 -7.55 -14.83
N THR A 285 11.65 -8.26 -15.30
CA THR A 285 11.75 -9.65 -15.70
C THR A 285 12.70 -9.79 -16.90
N LYS A 286 12.57 -8.95 -17.93
CA LYS A 286 13.48 -8.95 -19.11
C LYS A 286 14.93 -8.66 -18.72
N ALA A 287 15.17 -7.75 -17.78
CA ALA A 287 16.52 -7.45 -17.31
C ALA A 287 17.17 -8.67 -16.62
N ILE A 288 16.40 -9.34 -15.74
CA ILE A 288 16.87 -10.57 -15.07
C ILE A 288 17.09 -11.69 -16.11
N ASP A 289 16.16 -11.87 -17.05
CA ASP A 289 16.25 -12.89 -18.08
C ASP A 289 17.47 -12.70 -19.00
N LYS A 290 17.88 -11.43 -19.22
CA LYS A 290 19.11 -11.08 -19.93
C LYS A 290 20.38 -11.16 -19.08
N GLY A 291 20.28 -11.57 -17.81
CA GLY A 291 21.42 -11.81 -16.93
C GLY A 291 21.85 -10.61 -16.07
N MET A 292 21.03 -9.55 -15.98
CA MET A 292 21.33 -8.45 -15.06
C MET A 292 21.23 -8.95 -13.61
N PRO A 293 22.27 -8.71 -12.76
CA PRO A 293 22.24 -9.07 -11.35
C PRO A 293 21.02 -8.47 -10.63
N ILE A 294 20.39 -9.25 -9.76
CA ILE A 294 19.14 -8.86 -9.11
C ILE A 294 19.30 -7.62 -8.23
N GLU A 295 20.49 -7.41 -7.67
CA GLU A 295 20.85 -6.24 -6.88
C GLU A 295 20.85 -4.97 -7.74
N GLN A 296 21.33 -5.07 -8.98
CA GLN A 296 21.30 -3.96 -9.94
C GLN A 296 19.87 -3.64 -10.37
N VAL A 297 19.04 -4.68 -10.61
CA VAL A 297 17.61 -4.49 -10.88
C VAL A 297 16.91 -3.87 -9.67
N GLN A 298 17.26 -4.26 -8.45
CA GLN A 298 16.73 -3.66 -7.23
C GLN A 298 17.04 -2.17 -7.15
N LEU A 299 18.30 -1.78 -7.41
CA LEU A 299 18.74 -0.37 -7.43
C LEU A 299 18.00 0.42 -8.50
N LEU A 300 17.96 -0.08 -9.72
CA LEU A 300 17.28 0.54 -10.86
C LEU A 300 15.80 0.79 -10.56
N LEU A 301 15.14 -0.17 -9.94
CA LEU A 301 13.75 -0.06 -9.53
C LEU A 301 13.54 0.78 -8.25
N GLY A 302 14.55 0.95 -7.43
CA GLY A 302 14.45 1.62 -6.12
C GLY A 302 13.54 0.83 -5.16
N HIS A 303 13.77 -0.48 -5.03
CA HIS A 303 13.10 -1.32 -4.05
C HIS A 303 13.91 -1.32 -2.74
N LYS A 304 13.24 -1.02 -1.61
CA LYS A 304 13.88 -1.03 -0.29
C LYS A 304 14.27 -2.45 0.17
N LYS A 305 13.51 -3.47 -0.26
CA LYS A 305 13.71 -4.89 0.09
C LYS A 305 13.92 -5.69 -1.17
N ILE A 306 14.90 -6.57 -1.15
CA ILE A 306 15.23 -7.46 -2.27
C ILE A 306 14.07 -8.42 -2.59
N ASP A 307 13.30 -8.84 -1.57
CA ASP A 307 12.13 -9.72 -1.74
C ASP A 307 11.12 -9.17 -2.76
N THR A 308 11.03 -7.85 -2.88
CA THR A 308 10.15 -7.21 -3.88
C THR A 308 10.67 -7.43 -5.30
N THR A 309 11.98 -7.55 -5.48
CA THR A 309 12.63 -7.79 -6.77
C THR A 309 12.68 -9.29 -7.09
N LEU A 310 12.87 -10.15 -6.07
CA LEU A 310 12.84 -11.61 -6.21
C LEU A 310 11.52 -12.12 -6.80
N GLN A 311 10.40 -11.44 -6.60
CA GLN A 311 9.13 -11.79 -7.23
C GLN A 311 9.19 -11.78 -8.76
N TYR A 312 10.13 -11.07 -9.37
CA TYR A 312 10.35 -11.04 -10.81
C TYR A 312 11.29 -12.16 -11.29
N ALA A 313 12.20 -12.60 -10.42
CA ALA A 313 13.11 -13.72 -10.73
C ALA A 313 12.41 -15.09 -10.69
N MET A 314 11.30 -15.22 -9.94
CA MET A 314 10.53 -16.48 -9.80
C MET A 314 9.80 -16.89 -11.09
N VAL A 315 9.85 -16.07 -12.15
CA VAL A 315 9.02 -16.25 -13.34
C VAL A 315 9.59 -17.31 -14.30
N ASN A 316 10.89 -17.68 -14.21
CA ASN A 316 11.48 -18.50 -15.26
C ASN A 316 12.48 -19.56 -14.74
N GLN A 317 12.03 -20.83 -14.64
CA GLN A 317 12.92 -21.96 -14.36
C GLN A 317 13.98 -22.19 -15.44
N ASN A 318 13.75 -21.71 -16.68
CA ASN A 318 14.74 -21.82 -17.76
C ASN A 318 16.02 -21.03 -17.42
N ASN A 319 15.91 -19.92 -16.68
CA ASN A 319 17.08 -19.16 -16.27
C ASN A 319 17.98 -19.93 -15.30
N VAL A 320 17.41 -20.74 -14.41
CA VAL A 320 18.18 -21.62 -13.52
C VAL A 320 18.97 -22.63 -14.35
N LYS A 321 18.34 -23.24 -15.36
CA LYS A 321 19.01 -24.21 -16.26
C LYS A 321 20.12 -23.57 -17.07
N LEU A 322 19.91 -22.37 -17.61
CA LEU A 322 20.92 -21.62 -18.37
C LEU A 322 22.08 -21.18 -17.47
N SER A 323 21.79 -20.68 -16.29
CA SER A 323 22.80 -20.31 -15.29
C SER A 323 23.60 -21.52 -14.83
N HIS A 324 22.95 -22.67 -14.56
CA HIS A 324 23.64 -23.90 -14.22
C HIS A 324 24.63 -24.30 -15.31
N LYS A 325 24.18 -24.33 -16.59
CA LYS A 325 25.06 -24.62 -17.72
C LYS A 325 26.22 -23.63 -17.87
N LYS A 326 26.00 -22.34 -17.55
CA LYS A 326 27.03 -21.30 -17.71
C LYS A 326 28.08 -21.32 -16.62
N TYR A 327 27.69 -21.65 -15.38
CA TYR A 327 28.56 -21.46 -14.21
C TYR A 327 29.01 -22.76 -13.55
N ILE A 328 28.38 -23.90 -13.87
CA ILE A 328 28.66 -25.18 -13.23
C ILE A 328 29.20 -26.22 -14.26
N CYS A 329 28.78 -26.15 -15.51
CA CYS A 329 29.27 -26.97 -16.61
C CYS A 329 30.19 -26.18 -17.52
#